data_adb302845a384e0ab1d37330c67197b2
#
_entry.id   adb302845a384e0ab1d37330c67197b2
#
_cell.length_a   1.000
_cell.length_b   1.000
_cell.length_c   1.000
_cell.angle_alpha   90.00
_cell.angle_beta   90.00
_cell.angle_gamma   90.00
#
_symmetry.space_group_name_H-M   'P 1'
#
loop_
_entity.id
_entity.type
_entity.pdbx_description
1 polymer ?
#
loop_
_entity_poly.entity_id
_entity_poly.type
_entity_poly.pdbx_seq_one_letter_code
_entity_poly.pdbx_strand_id
1 'polypeptide(L)'
;EKINFIALTTSGLITKFSPITNEIIWFNDKYDYHHTFYVNEIDNYIWAIGCSKNSNLDKIYLSPGFCDDSIIKINLNTGQILNEVSITQLMIDAELHNYLFIGRDDMAAPDPLHINDIAEINIDTSYSNKKNLFISVSHANMILLINPYKKKILWKLQNKLFHQHDVDIINSDEIAIFNNNRIFTNKDQVFKNNEINIFNFSNNKLSSPYDKILKENDVRTVNQGLFEITDYGVFVE
;
A
#
# COMPACT_ATOMS: atom_id res chain seq x y z
N GLU A 1 -29.95 11.95 1.16
CA GLU A 1 -28.60 11.48 1.56
C GLU A 1 -27.58 12.55 1.19
N LYS A 2 -26.67 12.89 2.12
CA LYS A 2 -25.55 13.80 1.82
C LYS A 2 -24.44 12.96 1.17
N ILE A 3 -24.25 13.14 -0.11
CA ILE A 3 -23.12 12.53 -0.82
C ILE A 3 -21.87 13.36 -0.49
N ASN A 4 -20.84 12.71 0.04
CA ASN A 4 -19.54 13.31 0.31
C ASN A 4 -18.45 12.47 -0.31
N PHE A 5 -17.39 13.12 -0.80
CA PHE A 5 -16.20 12.46 -1.35
C PHE A 5 -14.99 12.68 -0.46
N ILE A 6 -14.08 11.71 -0.49
CA ILE A 6 -12.73 11.86 0.04
C ILE A 6 -11.78 11.85 -1.15
N ALA A 7 -10.80 12.74 -1.13
CA ALA A 7 -9.80 12.84 -2.17
C ALA A 7 -8.41 13.11 -1.59
N LEU A 8 -7.41 12.51 -2.23
CA LEU A 8 -6.01 12.90 -2.10
C LEU A 8 -5.72 13.98 -3.14
N THR A 9 -5.05 15.03 -2.73
CA THR A 9 -4.68 16.12 -3.63
C THR A 9 -3.23 15.99 -4.09
N THR A 10 -2.90 16.59 -5.21
CA THR A 10 -1.51 16.66 -5.71
C THR A 10 -0.55 17.44 -4.79
N SER A 11 -1.11 18.22 -3.85
CA SER A 11 -0.35 18.92 -2.81
C SER A 11 -0.11 18.08 -1.55
N GLY A 12 -0.47 16.80 -1.56
CA GLY A 12 -0.24 15.87 -0.45
C GLY A 12 -1.19 16.04 0.73
N LEU A 13 -2.34 16.67 0.57
CA LEU A 13 -3.36 16.69 1.62
C LEU A 13 -4.50 15.71 1.32
N ILE A 14 -5.15 15.22 2.38
CA ILE A 14 -6.38 14.45 2.28
C ILE A 14 -7.56 15.32 2.71
N THR A 15 -8.64 15.29 1.94
CA THR A 15 -9.81 16.15 2.17
C THR A 15 -11.11 15.38 2.02
N LYS A 16 -12.12 15.79 2.80
CA LYS A 16 -13.53 15.41 2.61
C LYS A 16 -14.33 16.63 2.18
N PHE A 17 -15.08 16.49 1.12
CA PHE A 17 -15.89 17.60 0.58
C PHE A 17 -17.25 17.12 0.10
N SER A 18 -18.18 18.07 0.02
CA SER A 18 -19.50 17.88 -0.57
C SER A 18 -19.48 18.34 -2.03
N PRO A 19 -19.70 17.47 -3.00
CA PRO A 19 -19.78 17.87 -4.41
C PRO A 19 -21.06 18.66 -4.72
N ILE A 20 -22.08 18.58 -3.85
CA ILE A 20 -23.36 19.27 -4.03
C ILE A 20 -23.23 20.73 -3.62
N THR A 21 -22.59 21.01 -2.47
CA THR A 21 -22.42 22.39 -1.95
C THR A 21 -21.07 22.99 -2.29
N ASN A 22 -20.15 22.19 -2.83
CA ASN A 22 -18.75 22.54 -3.07
C ASN A 22 -18.01 23.03 -1.81
N GLU A 23 -18.41 22.52 -0.64
CA GLU A 23 -17.80 22.87 0.64
C GLU A 23 -16.82 21.83 1.11
N ILE A 24 -15.67 22.26 1.60
CA ILE A 24 -14.72 21.40 2.31
C ILE A 24 -15.28 21.16 3.72
N ILE A 25 -15.54 19.90 4.05
CA ILE A 25 -16.03 19.49 5.36
C ILE A 25 -14.86 19.42 6.35
N TRP A 26 -13.77 18.82 5.94
CA TRP A 26 -12.49 18.82 6.65
C TRP A 26 -11.34 18.56 5.67
N PHE A 27 -10.13 18.94 6.06
CA PHE A 27 -8.88 18.52 5.41
C PHE A 27 -7.83 18.18 6.47
N ASN A 28 -6.83 17.41 6.08
CA ASN A 28 -5.68 17.08 6.91
C ASN A 28 -4.42 17.18 6.05
N ASP A 29 -3.43 17.95 6.53
CA ASP A 29 -2.16 18.27 5.86
C ASP A 29 -0.94 17.94 6.74
N LYS A 30 -1.13 17.14 7.80
CA LYS A 30 -0.06 16.78 8.73
C LYS A 30 1.00 15.88 8.13
N TYR A 31 0.63 15.15 7.08
CA TYR A 31 1.50 14.28 6.29
C TYR A 31 1.47 14.73 4.83
N ASP A 32 2.43 14.29 4.06
CA ASP A 32 2.33 14.31 2.60
C ASP A 32 1.64 13.03 2.16
N TYR A 33 0.29 13.07 2.11
CA TYR A 33 -0.52 11.92 1.75
C TYR A 33 -0.39 11.58 0.27
N HIS A 34 -0.30 10.29 -0.03
CA HIS A 34 -0.08 9.81 -1.40
C HIS A 34 -0.70 8.44 -1.66
N HIS A 35 -0.74 8.04 -2.94
CA HIS A 35 -1.24 6.78 -3.48
C HIS A 35 -2.70 6.52 -3.15
N THR A 36 -3.00 5.85 -2.05
CA THR A 36 -4.35 5.34 -1.76
C THR A 36 -4.76 5.54 -0.30
N PHE A 37 -6.00 5.22 -0.03
CA PHE A 37 -6.56 5.12 1.31
C PHE A 37 -7.64 4.04 1.34
N TYR A 38 -7.76 3.34 2.46
CA TYR A 38 -8.82 2.38 2.73
C TYR A 38 -9.92 3.03 3.59
N VAL A 39 -11.19 2.84 3.21
CA VAL A 39 -12.35 3.40 3.94
C VAL A 39 -13.08 2.31 4.72
N ASN A 40 -13.23 2.51 6.03
CA ASN A 40 -14.10 1.71 6.88
C ASN A 40 -15.30 2.55 7.33
N GLU A 41 -16.39 2.49 6.57
CA GLU A 41 -17.61 3.23 6.86
C GLU A 41 -18.32 2.73 8.12
N ILE A 42 -18.25 1.43 8.41
CA ILE A 42 -18.90 0.81 9.57
C ILE A 42 -18.36 1.38 10.88
N ASP A 43 -17.02 1.47 10.97
CA ASP A 43 -16.34 1.97 12.17
C ASP A 43 -15.92 3.43 12.04
N ASN A 44 -16.32 4.10 10.95
CA ASN A 44 -16.20 5.53 10.74
C ASN A 44 -14.76 6.06 10.73
N TYR A 45 -13.87 5.41 9.99
CA TYR A 45 -12.49 5.86 9.79
C TYR A 45 -11.95 5.50 8.40
N ILE A 46 -10.83 6.13 8.07
CA ILE A 46 -9.99 5.76 6.94
C ILE A 46 -8.58 5.41 7.43
N TRP A 47 -7.90 4.54 6.71
CA TRP A 47 -6.46 4.38 6.73
C TRP A 47 -5.88 5.04 5.49
N ALA A 48 -4.95 5.96 5.64
CA ALA A 48 -4.26 6.63 4.54
C ALA A 48 -2.75 6.42 4.63
N ILE A 49 -2.08 6.49 3.51
CA ILE A 49 -0.62 6.44 3.40
C ILE A 49 -0.09 7.86 3.34
N GLY A 50 1.02 8.13 4.00
CA GLY A 50 1.67 9.43 3.93
C GLY A 50 3.09 9.43 4.47
N CYS A 51 3.90 10.35 3.94
CA CYS A 51 5.23 10.63 4.46
C CYS A 51 5.14 11.56 5.67
N SER A 52 5.77 11.16 6.78
CA SER A 52 5.89 12.05 7.94
C SER A 52 6.82 13.22 7.61
N LYS A 53 6.33 14.45 7.87
CA LYS A 53 7.11 15.68 7.71
C LYS A 53 8.20 15.87 8.79
N ASN A 54 8.07 15.12 9.89
CA ASN A 54 8.96 15.20 11.05
C ASN A 54 9.34 13.79 11.51
N SER A 55 10.20 13.13 10.75
CA SER A 55 10.70 11.81 11.13
C SER A 55 11.68 11.91 12.30
N ASN A 56 11.47 11.11 13.34
CA ASN A 56 12.33 10.96 14.50
C ASN A 56 12.98 9.55 14.56
N LEU A 57 13.40 9.04 13.40
CA LEU A 57 14.08 7.75 13.32
C LEU A 57 15.47 7.86 13.93
N ASP A 58 15.60 7.42 15.16
CA ASP A 58 16.87 7.42 15.88
C ASP A 58 17.90 6.47 15.23
N LYS A 59 19.16 6.86 15.25
CA LYS A 59 20.35 6.05 14.87
C LYS A 59 20.50 5.75 13.38
N ILE A 60 19.68 6.33 12.49
CA ILE A 60 19.83 6.21 11.05
C ILE A 60 20.09 7.57 10.45
N TYR A 61 21.14 7.68 9.63
CA TYR A 61 21.40 8.90 8.86
C TYR A 61 20.43 8.95 7.66
N LEU A 62 19.54 9.92 7.70
CA LEU A 62 18.51 10.11 6.68
C LEU A 62 19.01 11.05 5.58
N SER A 63 18.71 10.71 4.32
CA SER A 63 18.97 11.63 3.22
C SER A 63 18.04 12.85 3.29
N PRO A 64 18.45 13.99 2.71
CA PRO A 64 17.54 15.13 2.54
C PRO A 64 16.28 14.71 1.79
N GLY A 65 15.11 15.11 2.30
CA GLY A 65 13.81 14.74 1.73
C GLY A 65 13.38 13.30 1.99
N PHE A 66 13.95 12.67 3.02
CA PHE A 66 13.55 11.31 3.41
C PHE A 66 12.05 11.21 3.70
N CYS A 67 11.40 10.28 3.05
CA CYS A 67 10.01 9.91 3.31
C CYS A 67 9.97 8.83 4.40
N ASP A 68 9.52 9.18 5.60
CA ASP A 68 9.16 8.22 6.63
C ASP A 68 7.74 7.72 6.36
N ASP A 69 7.65 6.71 5.52
CA ASP A 69 6.39 6.10 5.13
C ASP A 69 5.60 5.61 6.34
N SER A 70 4.41 6.12 6.49
CA SER A 70 3.51 5.87 7.60
C SER A 70 2.10 5.57 7.12
N ILE A 71 1.37 4.79 7.91
CA ILE A 71 -0.07 4.63 7.77
C ILE A 71 -0.79 5.40 8.88
N ILE A 72 -1.78 6.15 8.49
CA ILE A 72 -2.47 7.10 9.36
C ILE A 72 -3.95 6.75 9.42
N LYS A 73 -4.47 6.50 10.63
CA LYS A 73 -5.88 6.29 10.87
C LYS A 73 -6.55 7.63 11.14
N ILE A 74 -7.55 7.99 10.33
CA ILE A 74 -8.22 9.27 10.38
C ILE A 74 -9.73 9.06 10.60
N ASN A 75 -10.34 9.82 11.48
CA ASN A 75 -11.79 9.81 11.68
C ASN A 75 -12.50 10.34 10.43
N LEU A 76 -13.43 9.56 9.89
CA LEU A 76 -14.14 9.85 8.64
C LEU A 76 -15.01 11.10 8.71
N ASN A 77 -15.49 11.48 9.89
CA ASN A 77 -16.36 12.64 10.07
C ASN A 77 -15.60 13.93 10.38
N THR A 78 -14.49 13.85 11.09
CA THR A 78 -13.80 15.02 11.63
C THR A 78 -12.44 15.30 11.01
N GLY A 79 -11.85 14.36 10.29
CA GLY A 79 -10.48 14.47 9.76
C GLY A 79 -9.39 14.36 10.84
N GLN A 80 -9.75 14.06 12.10
CA GLN A 80 -8.78 13.92 13.19
C GLN A 80 -8.00 12.62 13.07
N ILE A 81 -6.70 12.68 13.33
CA ILE A 81 -5.84 11.49 13.42
C ILE A 81 -6.18 10.71 14.68
N LEU A 82 -6.48 9.43 14.53
CA LEU A 82 -6.82 8.50 15.59
C LEU A 82 -5.64 7.60 15.97
N ASN A 83 -4.80 7.25 15.00
CA ASN A 83 -3.61 6.43 15.19
C ASN A 83 -2.62 6.69 14.05
N GLU A 84 -1.35 6.41 14.30
CA GLU A 84 -0.28 6.49 13.31
C GLU A 84 0.77 5.40 13.55
N VAL A 85 1.28 4.84 12.46
CA VAL A 85 2.28 3.78 12.48
C VAL A 85 3.31 4.06 11.40
N SER A 86 4.54 4.38 11.78
CA SER A 86 5.66 4.42 10.85
C SER A 86 6.00 3.00 10.41
N ILE A 87 5.87 2.74 9.12
CA ILE A 87 6.28 1.46 8.53
C ILE A 87 7.80 1.38 8.49
N THR A 88 8.47 2.50 8.28
CA THR A 88 9.93 2.59 8.38
C THR A 88 10.42 2.09 9.74
N GLN A 89 9.83 2.57 10.83
CA GLN A 89 10.19 2.12 12.19
C GLN A 89 9.87 0.62 12.40
N LEU A 90 8.72 0.14 11.89
CA LEU A 90 8.40 -1.29 11.95
C LEU A 90 9.43 -2.16 11.22
N MET A 91 9.94 -1.68 10.07
CA MET A 91 10.99 -2.37 9.32
C MET A 91 12.31 -2.40 10.11
N ILE A 92 12.66 -1.31 10.78
CA ILE A 92 13.85 -1.24 11.65
C ILE A 92 13.70 -2.23 12.81
N ASP A 93 12.56 -2.21 13.52
CA ASP A 93 12.29 -3.06 14.67
C ASP A 93 12.26 -4.57 14.32
N ALA A 94 11.93 -4.87 13.07
CA ALA A 94 11.93 -6.22 12.52
C ALA A 94 13.26 -6.64 11.87
N GLU A 95 14.34 -5.87 12.06
CA GLU A 95 15.66 -6.10 11.47
C GLU A 95 15.68 -6.10 9.93
N LEU A 96 14.73 -5.40 9.31
CA LEU A 96 14.60 -5.22 7.86
C LEU A 96 15.17 -3.87 7.39
N HIS A 97 16.01 -3.22 8.19
CA HIS A 97 16.57 -1.89 7.91
C HIS A 97 17.44 -1.83 6.66
N ASN A 98 17.95 -2.97 6.18
CA ASN A 98 18.71 -3.05 4.93
C ASN A 98 17.92 -2.52 3.72
N TYR A 99 16.58 -2.59 3.72
CA TYR A 99 15.75 -2.04 2.65
C TYR A 99 15.72 -0.51 2.62
N LEU A 100 16.14 0.16 3.69
CA LEU A 100 16.22 1.62 3.75
C LEU A 100 17.44 2.17 3.02
N PHE A 101 18.47 1.35 2.82
CA PHE A 101 19.76 1.74 2.24
C PHE A 101 19.92 1.33 0.77
N ILE A 102 18.86 1.28 0.00
CA ILE A 102 18.85 0.79 -1.39
C ILE A 102 19.95 1.48 -2.22
N GLY A 103 20.97 0.70 -2.59
CA GLY A 103 22.11 1.17 -3.37
C GLY A 103 23.05 2.16 -2.64
N ARG A 104 22.96 2.28 -1.31
CA ARG A 104 23.75 3.15 -0.46
C ARG A 104 24.16 2.42 0.82
N ASP A 105 25.29 2.84 1.39
CA ASP A 105 25.83 2.29 2.64
C ASP A 105 26.02 3.35 3.74
N ASP A 106 25.90 4.64 3.38
CA ASP A 106 26.16 5.78 4.23
C ASP A 106 24.89 6.44 4.82
N MET A 107 23.77 6.37 4.09
CA MET A 107 22.50 6.97 4.54
C MET A 107 21.30 6.24 3.92
N ALA A 108 20.14 6.32 4.57
CA ALA A 108 18.89 5.82 4.00
C ALA A 108 18.53 6.59 2.72
N ALA A 109 17.95 5.87 1.74
CA ALA A 109 17.49 6.50 0.49
C ALA A 109 16.35 7.51 0.76
N PRO A 110 16.11 8.50 -0.13
CA PRO A 110 15.04 9.49 0.09
C PRO A 110 13.65 8.90 0.22
N ASP A 111 13.32 7.91 -0.60
CA ASP A 111 12.05 7.19 -0.61
C ASP A 111 12.32 5.67 -0.72
N PRO A 112 12.73 5.05 0.40
CA PRO A 112 13.25 3.69 0.35
C PRO A 112 12.15 2.63 0.24
N LEU A 113 10.97 2.88 0.75
CA LEU A 113 9.89 1.90 0.84
C LEU A 113 8.86 2.06 -0.25
N HIS A 114 8.45 3.30 -0.51
CA HIS A 114 7.43 3.64 -1.50
C HIS A 114 6.17 2.80 -1.34
N ILE A 115 5.51 2.99 -0.19
CA ILE A 115 4.25 2.29 0.10
C ILE A 115 3.20 2.80 -0.85
N ASN A 116 2.51 1.89 -1.53
CA ASN A 116 1.56 2.28 -2.58
C ASN A 116 0.17 1.68 -2.42
N ASP A 117 -0.02 0.73 -1.48
CA ASP A 117 -1.35 0.23 -1.20
C ASP A 117 -1.54 -0.29 0.23
N ILE A 118 -2.81 -0.31 0.68
CA ILE A 118 -3.24 -0.71 2.02
C ILE A 118 -4.62 -1.37 1.98
N ALA A 119 -4.73 -2.58 2.52
CA ALA A 119 -5.98 -3.30 2.67
C ALA A 119 -6.21 -3.76 4.11
N GLU A 120 -7.39 -3.44 4.68
CA GLU A 120 -7.76 -3.89 6.02
C GLU A 120 -8.52 -5.22 5.98
N ILE A 121 -8.14 -6.17 6.84
CA ILE A 121 -8.88 -7.42 7.02
C ILE A 121 -10.21 -7.11 7.73
N ASN A 122 -11.31 -7.18 7.00
CA ASN A 122 -12.68 -6.94 7.48
C ASN A 122 -13.54 -8.20 7.55
N ILE A 123 -13.07 -9.30 6.99
CA ILE A 123 -13.69 -10.63 7.02
C ILE A 123 -12.98 -11.57 7.99
N ASP A 124 -13.58 -12.72 8.31
CA ASP A 124 -12.89 -13.77 9.07
C ASP A 124 -11.94 -14.52 8.13
N THR A 125 -10.68 -14.64 8.55
CA THR A 125 -9.62 -15.30 7.78
C THR A 125 -8.95 -16.39 8.61
N SER A 126 -8.36 -17.40 7.94
CA SER A 126 -7.62 -18.48 8.59
C SER A 126 -6.23 -18.04 9.09
N TYR A 127 -5.71 -16.93 8.57
CA TYR A 127 -4.31 -16.53 8.72
C TYR A 127 -4.10 -15.28 9.60
N SER A 128 -5.15 -14.52 9.88
CA SER A 128 -5.01 -13.28 10.67
C SER A 128 -6.33 -12.81 11.26
N ASN A 129 -6.24 -11.86 12.20
CA ASN A 129 -7.41 -11.25 12.83
C ASN A 129 -7.90 -10.05 12.00
N LYS A 130 -9.21 -9.75 12.10
CA LYS A 130 -9.76 -8.48 11.60
C LYS A 130 -9.00 -7.28 12.14
N LYS A 131 -9.00 -6.19 11.40
CA LYS A 131 -8.29 -4.92 11.70
C LYS A 131 -6.77 -4.99 11.55
N ASN A 132 -6.20 -6.13 11.19
CA ASN A 132 -4.84 -6.18 10.69
C ASN A 132 -4.80 -5.70 9.25
N LEU A 133 -3.66 -5.21 8.79
CA LEU A 133 -3.51 -4.54 7.51
C LEU A 133 -2.48 -5.25 6.63
N PHE A 134 -2.81 -5.43 5.36
CA PHE A 134 -1.81 -5.66 4.33
C PHE A 134 -1.28 -4.31 3.83
N ILE A 135 0.02 -4.26 3.61
CA ILE A 135 0.74 -3.08 3.10
C ILE A 135 1.59 -3.51 1.92
N SER A 136 1.42 -2.87 0.78
CA SER A 136 2.28 -3.05 -0.38
C SER A 136 3.48 -2.10 -0.30
N VAL A 137 4.69 -2.66 -0.15
CA VAL A 137 5.96 -1.93 -0.06
C VAL A 137 6.71 -2.11 -1.38
N SER A 138 6.47 -1.20 -2.32
CA SER A 138 6.84 -1.35 -3.73
C SER A 138 8.34 -1.43 -3.96
N HIS A 139 9.13 -0.51 -3.39
CA HIS A 139 10.58 -0.49 -3.57
C HIS A 139 11.30 -1.64 -2.86
N ALA A 140 10.68 -2.22 -1.83
CA ALA A 140 11.18 -3.44 -1.19
C ALA A 140 10.71 -4.73 -1.87
N ASN A 141 9.85 -4.65 -2.90
CA ASN A 141 9.24 -5.82 -3.55
C ASN A 141 8.59 -6.77 -2.55
N MET A 142 7.77 -6.21 -1.65
CA MET A 142 7.29 -6.91 -0.47
C MET A 142 5.84 -6.57 -0.15
N ILE A 143 5.08 -7.57 0.30
CA ILE A 143 3.82 -7.36 1.00
C ILE A 143 4.05 -7.66 2.48
N LEU A 144 3.62 -6.76 3.35
CA LEU A 144 3.61 -6.93 4.80
C LEU A 144 2.18 -7.17 5.29
N LEU A 145 2.02 -8.07 6.24
CA LEU A 145 0.84 -8.14 7.10
C LEU A 145 1.23 -7.59 8.47
N ILE A 146 0.55 -6.58 8.95
CA ILE A 146 0.87 -5.92 10.21
C ILE A 146 -0.32 -5.88 11.17
N ASN A 147 -0.01 -5.79 12.47
CA ASN A 147 -0.97 -5.35 13.47
C ASN A 147 -0.67 -3.87 13.80
N PRO A 148 -1.53 -2.93 13.36
CA PRO A 148 -1.27 -1.50 13.53
C PRO A 148 -1.38 -1.02 14.97
N TYR A 149 -2.08 -1.75 15.84
CA TYR A 149 -2.28 -1.40 17.25
C TYR A 149 -1.14 -1.91 18.13
N LYS A 150 -0.58 -3.09 17.79
CA LYS A 150 0.60 -3.65 18.46
C LYS A 150 1.91 -3.17 17.82
N LYS A 151 1.82 -2.44 16.72
CA LYS A 151 2.96 -1.97 15.92
C LYS A 151 3.93 -3.10 15.61
N LYS A 152 3.42 -4.16 14.96
CA LYS A 152 4.20 -5.38 14.72
C LYS A 152 3.91 -5.96 13.34
N ILE A 153 4.98 -6.38 12.63
CA ILE A 153 4.88 -7.21 11.43
C ILE A 153 4.53 -8.63 11.85
N LEU A 154 3.49 -9.19 11.27
CA LEU A 154 2.99 -10.54 11.53
C LEU A 154 3.45 -11.54 10.47
N TRP A 155 3.54 -11.11 9.22
CA TRP A 155 3.94 -11.91 8.08
C TRP A 155 4.46 -11.03 6.95
N LYS A 156 5.23 -11.61 6.04
CA LYS A 156 5.72 -10.96 4.83
C LYS A 156 5.86 -11.91 3.65
N LEU A 157 5.57 -11.41 2.47
CA LEU A 157 5.89 -12.04 1.19
C LEU A 157 6.99 -11.23 0.50
N GLN A 158 8.10 -11.86 0.13
CA GLN A 158 9.24 -11.23 -0.56
C GLN A 158 9.83 -12.16 -1.63
N ASN A 159 10.67 -11.59 -2.51
CA ASN A 159 11.39 -12.31 -3.55
C ASN A 159 10.51 -13.02 -4.60
N LYS A 160 9.25 -12.60 -4.72
CA LYS A 160 8.27 -13.14 -5.67
C LYS A 160 7.61 -12.05 -6.50
N LEU A 161 7.74 -10.80 -6.09
CA LEU A 161 7.10 -9.63 -6.65
C LEU A 161 8.15 -8.67 -7.21
N PHE A 162 7.73 -7.79 -8.11
CA PHE A 162 8.60 -6.76 -8.66
C PHE A 162 7.84 -5.47 -8.94
N HIS A 163 8.02 -4.46 -8.08
CA HIS A 163 7.31 -3.18 -8.10
C HIS A 163 5.78 -3.37 -8.13
N GLN A 164 5.28 -4.24 -7.25
CA GLN A 164 3.85 -4.51 -7.15
C GLN A 164 3.08 -3.27 -6.67
N HIS A 165 1.84 -3.23 -7.06
CA HIS A 165 0.80 -2.34 -6.55
C HIS A 165 -0.33 -3.20 -6.01
N ASP A 166 -1.39 -2.60 -5.55
CA ASP A 166 -2.70 -3.17 -5.26
C ASP A 166 -2.67 -4.56 -4.59
N VAL A 167 -3.14 -4.64 -3.37
CA VAL A 167 -3.27 -5.89 -2.62
C VAL A 167 -4.68 -6.05 -2.11
N ASP A 168 -5.40 -7.07 -2.63
CA ASP A 168 -6.78 -7.35 -2.28
C ASP A 168 -6.93 -8.63 -1.46
N ILE A 169 -7.88 -8.61 -0.52
CA ILE A 169 -8.31 -9.78 0.23
C ILE A 169 -9.45 -10.45 -0.55
N ILE A 170 -9.17 -11.58 -1.18
CA ILE A 170 -10.16 -12.29 -2.02
C ILE A 170 -11.14 -13.07 -1.15
N ASN A 171 -10.63 -13.81 -0.17
CA ASN A 171 -11.42 -14.67 0.68
C ASN A 171 -10.72 -15.00 2.01
N SER A 172 -11.22 -15.96 2.77
CA SER A 172 -10.66 -16.38 4.06
C SER A 172 -9.24 -16.92 4.01
N ASP A 173 -8.74 -17.32 2.86
CA ASP A 173 -7.46 -18.01 2.70
C ASP A 173 -6.51 -17.35 1.70
N GLU A 174 -6.99 -16.38 0.93
CA GLU A 174 -6.27 -15.85 -0.23
C GLU A 174 -6.26 -14.33 -0.30
N ILE A 175 -5.12 -13.81 -0.74
CA ILE A 175 -4.95 -12.43 -1.21
C ILE A 175 -4.52 -12.43 -2.67
N ALA A 176 -4.91 -11.40 -3.41
CA ALA A 176 -4.40 -11.12 -4.76
C ALA A 176 -3.50 -9.88 -4.73
N ILE A 177 -2.55 -9.83 -5.65
CA ILE A 177 -1.54 -8.77 -5.72
C ILE A 177 -1.30 -8.44 -7.19
N PHE A 178 -1.41 -7.17 -7.57
CA PHE A 178 -1.02 -6.71 -8.88
C PHE A 178 0.49 -6.55 -8.95
N ASN A 179 1.14 -7.42 -9.71
CA ASN A 179 2.58 -7.42 -9.86
C ASN A 179 2.96 -6.78 -11.19
N ASN A 180 3.50 -5.56 -11.16
CA ASN A 180 3.86 -4.83 -12.37
C ASN A 180 4.98 -5.49 -13.15
N ASN A 181 5.82 -6.33 -12.51
CA ASN A 181 6.99 -6.92 -13.14
C ASN A 181 7.89 -5.85 -13.82
N ARG A 182 7.97 -4.66 -13.20
CA ARG A 182 8.60 -3.47 -13.75
C ARG A 182 10.12 -3.62 -13.79
N ILE A 183 10.63 -4.15 -14.87
CA ILE A 183 12.05 -4.16 -15.17
C ILE A 183 12.24 -3.38 -16.46
N PHE A 184 12.91 -2.23 -16.38
CA PHE A 184 13.25 -1.45 -17.57
C PHE A 184 14.32 -2.15 -18.39
N THR A 185 14.11 -2.17 -19.70
CA THR A 185 15.18 -2.49 -20.64
C THR A 185 15.96 -1.23 -20.99
N ASN A 186 17.08 -1.36 -21.69
CA ASN A 186 17.85 -0.24 -22.23
C ASN A 186 17.10 0.64 -23.27
N LYS A 187 15.82 0.32 -23.55
CA LYS A 187 14.90 1.08 -24.41
C LYS A 187 13.72 1.64 -23.62
N ASP A 188 13.83 1.71 -22.28
CA ASP A 188 12.76 2.17 -21.37
C ASP A 188 11.44 1.39 -21.53
N GLN A 189 11.53 0.11 -21.93
CA GLN A 189 10.39 -0.78 -22.05
C GLN A 189 10.31 -1.70 -20.83
N VAL A 190 9.10 -1.97 -20.37
CA VAL A 190 8.86 -2.98 -19.33
C VAL A 190 9.13 -4.36 -19.90
N PHE A 191 10.00 -5.12 -19.23
CA PHE A 191 10.49 -6.39 -19.74
C PHE A 191 9.43 -7.50 -19.76
N LYS A 192 8.52 -7.51 -18.77
CA LYS A 192 7.48 -8.54 -18.64
C LYS A 192 6.09 -7.92 -18.64
N ASN A 193 5.08 -8.75 -18.93
CA ASN A 193 3.69 -8.40 -18.71
C ASN A 193 3.40 -8.35 -17.22
N ASN A 194 2.37 -7.58 -16.85
CA ASN A 194 1.83 -7.59 -15.51
C ASN A 194 1.26 -8.97 -15.18
N GLU A 195 1.25 -9.29 -13.89
CA GLU A 195 0.67 -10.52 -13.36
C GLU A 195 -0.27 -10.17 -12.20
N ILE A 196 -1.35 -10.92 -12.06
CA ILE A 196 -2.14 -10.94 -10.82
C ILE A 196 -1.73 -12.20 -10.07
N ASN A 197 -0.98 -12.00 -8.99
CA ASN A 197 -0.47 -13.09 -8.17
C ASN A 197 -1.43 -13.37 -7.02
N ILE A 198 -1.90 -14.60 -6.89
CA ILE A 198 -2.74 -15.07 -5.79
C ILE A 198 -1.89 -15.86 -4.82
N PHE A 199 -1.79 -15.39 -3.57
CA PHE A 199 -1.14 -16.11 -2.49
C PHE A 199 -2.19 -16.80 -1.61
N ASN A 200 -2.07 -18.13 -1.47
CA ASN A 200 -2.95 -18.93 -0.64
C ASN A 200 -2.23 -19.33 0.65
N PHE A 201 -2.77 -18.90 1.80
CA PHE A 201 -2.19 -19.12 3.11
C PHE A 201 -2.30 -20.56 3.60
N SER A 202 -3.36 -21.32 3.18
CA SER A 202 -3.57 -22.70 3.61
C SER A 202 -2.49 -23.65 3.10
N ASN A 203 -1.94 -23.39 1.91
CA ASN A 203 -0.90 -24.23 1.29
C ASN A 203 0.44 -23.50 1.05
N ASN A 204 0.52 -22.22 1.40
CA ASN A 204 1.70 -21.36 1.24
C ASN A 204 2.20 -21.28 -0.21
N LYS A 205 1.28 -21.20 -1.17
CA LYS A 205 1.60 -21.15 -2.60
C LYS A 205 1.21 -19.83 -3.23
N LEU A 206 2.05 -19.36 -4.14
CA LEU A 206 1.78 -18.27 -5.05
C LEU A 206 1.46 -18.84 -6.43
N SER A 207 0.38 -18.34 -7.05
CA SER A 207 -0.06 -18.70 -8.40
C SER A 207 -0.40 -17.45 -9.20
N SER A 208 -0.43 -17.56 -10.53
CA SER A 208 -0.76 -16.45 -11.45
C SER A 208 -1.79 -16.94 -12.46
N PRO A 209 -3.05 -17.13 -12.04
CA PRO A 209 -4.07 -17.77 -12.88
C PRO A 209 -4.42 -16.98 -14.14
N TYR A 210 -4.19 -15.68 -14.14
CA TYR A 210 -4.49 -14.76 -15.25
C TYR A 210 -3.30 -14.49 -16.17
N ASP A 211 -2.11 -15.05 -15.90
CA ASP A 211 -0.86 -14.79 -16.61
C ASP A 211 -0.99 -14.98 -18.13
N LYS A 212 -1.68 -16.04 -18.56
CA LYS A 212 -1.88 -16.33 -19.99
C LYS A 212 -2.65 -15.21 -20.69
N ILE A 213 -3.78 -14.80 -20.14
CA ILE A 213 -4.64 -13.79 -20.79
C ILE A 213 -4.00 -12.41 -20.75
N LEU A 214 -3.29 -12.06 -19.68
CA LEU A 214 -2.58 -10.79 -19.58
C LEU A 214 -1.44 -10.71 -20.61
N LYS A 215 -0.73 -11.82 -20.86
CA LYS A 215 0.28 -11.93 -21.91
C LYS A 215 -0.30 -11.85 -23.31
N GLU A 216 -1.39 -12.56 -23.59
CA GLU A 216 -2.06 -12.57 -24.89
C GLU A 216 -2.59 -11.17 -25.26
N ASN A 217 -2.95 -10.35 -24.27
CA ASN A 217 -3.42 -8.97 -24.46
C ASN A 217 -2.31 -7.91 -24.26
N ASP A 218 -1.05 -8.32 -24.07
CA ASP A 218 0.12 -7.46 -23.86
C ASP A 218 -0.06 -6.39 -22.77
N VAL A 219 -0.70 -6.79 -21.65
CA VAL A 219 -0.97 -5.88 -20.53
C VAL A 219 0.33 -5.53 -19.83
N ARG A 220 0.72 -4.25 -19.89
CA ARG A 220 1.95 -3.72 -19.31
C ARG A 220 1.73 -2.31 -18.79
N THR A 221 1.70 -2.17 -17.48
CA THR A 221 1.71 -0.85 -16.82
C THR A 221 3.07 -0.60 -16.20
N VAL A 222 3.59 0.60 -16.39
CA VAL A 222 4.91 1.00 -15.86
C VAL A 222 4.80 1.43 -14.41
N ASN A 223 3.80 2.23 -14.12
CA ASN A 223 3.50 2.78 -12.80
C ASN A 223 2.02 2.57 -12.53
N GLN A 224 1.66 2.48 -11.26
CA GLN A 224 0.29 2.20 -10.84
C GLN A 224 -0.17 0.82 -11.32
N GLY A 225 -1.46 0.61 -11.42
CA GLY A 225 -2.10 -0.62 -11.81
C GLY A 225 -3.01 -1.09 -10.70
N LEU A 226 -4.28 -1.17 -11.05
CA LEU A 226 -5.33 -1.69 -10.20
C LEU A 226 -5.96 -2.88 -10.90
N PHE A 227 -6.53 -3.77 -10.14
CA PHE A 227 -7.31 -4.87 -10.68
C PHE A 227 -8.55 -5.11 -9.82
N GLU A 228 -9.54 -5.73 -10.42
CA GLU A 228 -10.70 -6.24 -9.72
C GLU A 228 -11.09 -7.61 -10.27
N ILE A 229 -11.21 -8.60 -9.38
CA ILE A 229 -11.66 -9.95 -9.71
C ILE A 229 -13.15 -10.01 -9.48
N THR A 230 -13.90 -10.31 -10.53
CA THR A 230 -15.37 -10.47 -10.50
C THR A 230 -15.79 -11.83 -11.01
N ASP A 231 -17.09 -12.17 -10.87
CA ASP A 231 -17.67 -13.39 -11.43
C ASP A 231 -17.60 -13.46 -12.96
N TYR A 232 -17.38 -12.34 -13.62
CA TYR A 232 -17.33 -12.23 -15.10
C TYR A 232 -15.92 -12.21 -15.66
N GLY A 233 -14.92 -12.04 -14.83
CA GLY A 233 -13.51 -11.93 -15.24
C GLY A 233 -12.71 -10.99 -14.36
N VAL A 234 -11.57 -10.56 -14.89
CA VAL A 234 -10.68 -9.62 -14.22
C VAL A 234 -10.63 -8.30 -15.00
N PHE A 235 -10.83 -7.20 -14.29
CA PHE A 235 -10.56 -5.86 -14.80
C PHE A 235 -9.15 -5.46 -14.41
N VAL A 236 -8.47 -4.77 -15.31
CA VAL A 236 -7.11 -4.23 -15.07
C VAL A 236 -7.08 -2.81 -15.60
N GLU A 237 -6.59 -1.88 -14.78
CA GLU A 237 -6.43 -0.46 -15.09
C GLU A 237 -4.95 -0.03 -15.04
#